data_099d386aaa510537e62ea16f14b1b54a
#
_entry.id   099d386aaa510537e62ea16f14b1b54a
#
_cell.length_a   1.000
_cell.length_b   1.000
_cell.length_c   1.000
_cell.angle_alpha   90.00
_cell.angle_beta   90.00
_cell.angle_gamma   90.00
#
_symmetry.space_group_name_H-M   'P 1'
#
loop_
_entity.id
_entity.type
_entity.pdbx_description
1 polymer ?
#
loop_
_entity_poly.entity_id
_entity_poly.type
_entity_poly.pdbx_seq_one_letter_code
_entity_poly.pdbx_strand_id
1 'polypeptide(L)'
;MKEASGVMNSVGVRAVRATAARTALSRGLGVLVLAVVLLAPARAPAAEMGLNLNLNDCVARALARAPELGEAQADIQLVGAKLDEAKGYRYPQIEFLGLTGPVPGARGNQVQSEDNINQSNRWGWFERGDLTLVQPLYSFGKISHAMAAAEHGIEVEKARKEQRRNEIVLKVKEYYYSILLARDAKELLNEVRDDLTRARDKAKKLLDQNSSNVEEADLYKLDAFGGEVAKYQAEATKGETLALAALKARIGVPPETVLELQDARLIREGNPIGDLDGYLVRAKLKRPEFRQVSEGLQAREELVAAARAARYPDIFLGAMLSAAHASARDVVINPWVPDQFNHVWGGVALGLKWKLDFGITSAKISQERAQYDRLVATRYFAEQNIPLQIRKYYDEGVEAASGMEATRGGYESSKKWAVTAIANFDFGVGPAKEIFDSLQQYAKMRGAYFQSIYNYNLALANLRYAVGDEPL
;
A
#
# COMPACT_ATOMS: atom_id res chain seq x y z
N MET A 1 44.81 -4.82 -3.10
CA MET A 1 45.76 -5.98 -3.11
C MET A 1 44.90 -7.21 -2.78
N LYS A 2 44.57 -7.91 -3.84
CA LYS A 2 44.80 -9.36 -4.11
C LYS A 2 44.00 -10.26 -3.17
N GLU A 3 42.92 -10.86 -3.72
CA GLU A 3 42.84 -12.23 -4.28
C GLU A 3 42.88 -13.32 -3.19
N ALA A 4 41.95 -14.23 -3.07
CA ALA A 4 41.57 -15.32 -3.94
C ALA A 4 40.26 -15.96 -3.41
N SER A 5 39.23 -16.25 -4.22
CA SER A 5 39.13 -17.35 -5.15
C SER A 5 38.91 -18.75 -4.47
N GLY A 6 37.70 -19.25 -4.60
CA GLY A 6 37.39 -20.56 -5.11
C GLY A 6 37.24 -21.70 -4.09
N VAL A 7 36.12 -22.40 -4.10
CA VAL A 7 35.95 -23.75 -4.65
C VAL A 7 34.50 -24.22 -4.41
N MET A 8 33.83 -24.56 -5.48
CA MET A 8 32.67 -25.45 -5.56
C MET A 8 33.03 -26.84 -5.05
N ASN A 9 32.13 -27.52 -4.36
CA ASN A 9 31.96 -28.97 -4.63
C ASN A 9 30.54 -29.45 -4.26
N SER A 10 29.96 -30.05 -5.25
CA SER A 10 28.74 -30.84 -5.30
C SER A 10 28.94 -32.22 -4.65
N VAL A 11 27.98 -32.67 -3.84
CA VAL A 11 27.72 -34.11 -3.55
C VAL A 11 26.22 -34.17 -3.24
N GLY A 12 25.31 -34.76 -4.00
CA GLY A 12 25.32 -36.14 -4.42
C GLY A 12 24.11 -36.79 -3.74
N VAL A 13 22.96 -36.86 -4.46
CA VAL A 13 21.72 -37.57 -4.10
C VAL A 13 22.05 -39.08 -3.95
N ARG A 14 21.68 -39.69 -2.83
CA ARG A 14 21.51 -41.15 -2.74
C ARG A 14 20.16 -41.51 -2.14
N ALA A 15 19.32 -42.05 -2.99
CA ALA A 15 18.13 -42.82 -2.65
C ALA A 15 18.52 -44.12 -1.92
N VAL A 16 17.84 -44.40 -0.81
CA VAL A 16 17.84 -45.75 -0.19
C VAL A 16 16.44 -46.33 -0.29
N ARG A 17 16.31 -47.33 -1.14
CA ARG A 17 15.19 -48.29 -1.16
C ARG A 17 15.29 -49.18 0.08
N ALA A 18 14.20 -49.38 0.79
CA ALA A 18 14.02 -50.52 1.70
C ALA A 18 12.74 -51.24 1.33
N THR A 19 12.96 -52.54 1.18
CA THR A 19 12.11 -53.61 0.67
C THR A 19 11.01 -54.03 1.64
N ALA A 20 10.00 -54.62 1.03
CA ALA A 20 8.79 -55.18 1.56
C ALA A 20 8.96 -56.30 2.61
N ALA A 21 7.98 -56.43 3.52
CA ALA A 21 7.56 -57.72 4.07
C ALA A 21 6.02 -57.75 4.17
N ARG A 22 5.47 -58.76 3.53
CA ARG A 22 4.06 -59.17 3.47
C ARG A 22 3.61 -59.77 4.80
N THR A 23 2.38 -59.54 5.21
CA THR A 23 1.48 -60.62 5.67
C THR A 23 0.01 -60.21 5.44
N ALA A 24 -0.73 -61.12 4.91
CA ALA A 24 -2.12 -61.09 4.54
C ALA A 24 -3.05 -61.24 5.76
N LEU A 25 -4.22 -60.61 5.74
CA LEU A 25 -5.51 -61.27 6.08
C LEU A 25 -6.70 -60.43 5.59
N SER A 26 -7.40 -60.98 4.71
CA SER A 26 -8.83 -61.29 4.51
C SER A 26 -9.79 -60.16 4.12
N ARG A 27 -10.19 -60.28 2.87
CA ARG A 27 -11.58 -60.37 2.33
C ARG A 27 -12.67 -59.50 2.95
N GLY A 28 -13.19 -58.59 2.11
CA GLY A 28 -14.60 -58.25 2.11
C GLY A 28 -14.86 -56.76 1.95
N LEU A 29 -15.12 -56.31 0.80
CA LEU A 29 -16.05 -55.36 0.19
C LEU A 29 -15.43 -54.71 -1.02
N GLY A 30 -15.54 -55.42 -2.11
CA GLY A 30 -15.34 -54.83 -3.43
C GLY A 30 -16.59 -54.05 -3.86
N VAL A 31 -16.32 -53.15 -4.81
CA VAL A 31 -17.33 -52.52 -5.69
C VAL A 31 -18.19 -51.44 -5.04
N LEU A 32 -17.68 -50.22 -4.94
CA LEU A 32 -18.43 -48.97 -5.24
C LEU A 32 -17.49 -47.75 -5.22
N VAL A 33 -16.44 -47.74 -6.04
CA VAL A 33 -15.66 -46.52 -6.32
C VAL A 33 -15.36 -46.52 -7.81
N LEU A 34 -16.39 -46.26 -8.61
CA LEU A 34 -16.21 -45.93 -10.02
C LEU A 34 -17.47 -45.29 -10.54
N ALA A 35 -17.74 -44.04 -10.20
CA ALA A 35 -18.65 -43.12 -10.94
C ALA A 35 -18.80 -41.74 -10.28
N VAL A 36 -17.71 -41.07 -9.84
CA VAL A 36 -17.75 -39.64 -9.46
C VAL A 36 -16.52 -38.91 -10.03
N VAL A 37 -16.19 -39.20 -11.26
CA VAL A 37 -15.25 -38.35 -12.01
C VAL A 37 -15.92 -38.09 -13.36
N LEU A 38 -16.71 -37.03 -13.46
CA LEU A 38 -17.09 -36.39 -14.72
C LEU A 38 -18.38 -35.55 -14.52
N LEU A 39 -18.32 -34.63 -13.55
CA LEU A 39 -19.20 -33.43 -13.57
C LEU A 39 -18.43 -32.29 -12.97
N ALA A 40 -17.27 -31.97 -13.57
CA ALA A 40 -16.81 -30.59 -13.53
C ALA A 40 -17.87 -29.80 -14.28
N PRO A 41 -18.58 -28.84 -13.67
CA PRO A 41 -19.41 -27.96 -14.46
C PRO A 41 -18.47 -27.29 -15.47
N ALA A 42 -18.69 -27.56 -16.75
CA ALA A 42 -18.11 -26.75 -17.80
C ALA A 42 -18.46 -25.32 -17.42
N ARG A 43 -17.45 -24.56 -17.04
CA ARG A 43 -17.57 -23.13 -16.81
C ARG A 43 -17.97 -22.58 -18.16
N ALA A 44 -19.28 -22.41 -18.38
CA ALA A 44 -19.78 -21.68 -19.50
C ALA A 44 -18.98 -20.37 -19.56
N PRO A 45 -18.51 -19.92 -20.72
CA PRO A 45 -17.92 -18.58 -20.83
C PRO A 45 -18.99 -17.65 -20.27
N ALA A 46 -18.68 -17.02 -19.15
CA ALA A 46 -19.53 -15.96 -18.63
C ALA A 46 -19.69 -14.98 -19.79
N ALA A 47 -20.90 -14.84 -20.29
CA ALA A 47 -21.21 -13.82 -21.27
C ALA A 47 -20.53 -12.54 -20.79
N GLU A 48 -19.77 -11.89 -21.68
CA GLU A 48 -19.14 -10.60 -21.44
C GLU A 48 -20.25 -9.59 -21.13
N MET A 49 -20.74 -9.60 -19.90
CA MET A 49 -21.59 -8.52 -19.42
C MET A 49 -20.68 -7.31 -19.29
N GLY A 50 -20.78 -6.41 -20.26
CA GLY A 50 -20.12 -5.12 -20.22
C GLY A 50 -20.42 -4.47 -18.89
N LEU A 51 -19.37 -4.11 -18.15
CA LEU A 51 -19.48 -3.49 -16.86
C LEU A 51 -19.67 -1.99 -17.08
N ASN A 52 -20.87 -1.48 -16.80
CA ASN A 52 -21.20 -0.06 -16.92
C ASN A 52 -21.14 0.60 -15.53
N LEU A 53 -20.16 1.49 -15.30
CA LEU A 53 -19.87 2.09 -14.00
C LEU A 53 -19.84 3.61 -14.07
N ASN A 54 -20.41 4.25 -13.04
CA ASN A 54 -20.19 5.66 -12.77
C ASN A 54 -18.93 5.88 -11.91
N LEU A 55 -18.55 7.15 -11.68
CA LEU A 55 -17.38 7.51 -10.90
C LEU A 55 -17.44 6.93 -9.47
N ASN A 56 -18.59 7.02 -8.80
CA ASN A 56 -18.76 6.54 -7.43
C ASN A 56 -18.62 5.01 -7.35
N ASP A 57 -19.18 4.28 -8.33
CA ASP A 57 -19.02 2.83 -8.42
C ASP A 57 -17.56 2.43 -8.61
N CYS A 58 -16.81 3.17 -9.45
CA CYS A 58 -15.39 2.96 -9.66
C CYS A 58 -14.61 3.18 -8.35
N VAL A 59 -14.90 4.26 -7.61
CA VAL A 59 -14.28 4.56 -6.32
C VAL A 59 -14.60 3.47 -5.30
N ALA A 60 -15.87 3.10 -5.15
CA ALA A 60 -16.29 2.06 -4.19
C ALA A 60 -15.59 0.73 -4.47
N ARG A 61 -15.51 0.30 -5.74
CA ARG A 61 -14.82 -0.94 -6.13
C ARG A 61 -13.32 -0.86 -5.90
N ALA A 62 -12.68 0.26 -6.23
CA ALA A 62 -11.26 0.46 -5.98
C ALA A 62 -10.93 0.35 -4.48
N LEU A 63 -11.71 1.00 -3.63
CA LEU A 63 -11.53 0.93 -2.17
C LEU A 63 -11.77 -0.47 -1.61
N ALA A 64 -12.77 -1.21 -2.14
CA ALA A 64 -13.06 -2.57 -1.69
C ALA A 64 -11.98 -3.60 -2.08
N ARG A 65 -11.18 -3.33 -3.11
CA ARG A 65 -10.22 -4.28 -3.68
C ARG A 65 -8.76 -3.81 -3.62
N ALA A 66 -8.50 -2.61 -3.10
CA ALA A 66 -7.16 -2.05 -3.04
C ALA A 66 -6.24 -2.87 -2.12
N PRO A 67 -5.17 -3.49 -2.64
CA PRO A 67 -4.21 -4.22 -1.81
C PRO A 67 -3.48 -3.29 -0.85
N GLU A 68 -3.30 -2.01 -1.18
CA GLU A 68 -2.67 -1.00 -0.33
C GLU A 68 -3.46 -0.75 0.98
N LEU A 69 -4.80 -0.92 0.95
CA LEU A 69 -5.61 -0.83 2.17
C LEU A 69 -5.52 -2.11 3.01
N GLY A 70 -5.32 -3.26 2.37
CA GLY A 70 -5.00 -4.53 3.04
C GLY A 70 -3.65 -4.44 3.75
N GLU A 71 -2.62 -3.92 3.07
CA GLU A 71 -1.30 -3.65 3.65
C GLU A 71 -1.39 -2.70 4.85
N ALA A 72 -2.06 -1.55 4.70
CA ALA A 72 -2.26 -0.60 5.80
C ALA A 72 -3.05 -1.20 6.98
N GLN A 73 -3.98 -2.12 6.72
CA GLN A 73 -4.69 -2.85 7.79
C GLN A 73 -3.76 -3.82 8.51
N ALA A 74 -2.85 -4.49 7.80
CA ALA A 74 -1.83 -5.35 8.40
C ALA A 74 -0.83 -4.54 9.24
N ASP A 75 -0.45 -3.31 8.80
CA ASP A 75 0.38 -2.41 9.59
C ASP A 75 -0.28 -2.02 10.92
N ILE A 76 -1.60 -1.74 10.92
CA ILE A 76 -2.38 -1.49 12.15
C ILE A 76 -2.35 -2.74 13.06
N GLN A 77 -2.53 -3.94 12.49
CA GLN A 77 -2.49 -5.19 13.26
C GLN A 77 -1.08 -5.45 13.83
N LEU A 78 -0.03 -5.14 13.06
CA LEU A 78 1.35 -5.27 13.52
C LEU A 78 1.62 -4.40 14.74
N VAL A 79 1.20 -3.12 14.73
CA VAL A 79 1.37 -2.23 15.88
C VAL A 79 0.46 -2.64 17.03
N GLY A 80 -0.76 -3.15 16.73
CA GLY A 80 -1.65 -3.76 17.72
C GLY A 80 -1.02 -4.96 18.42
N ALA A 81 -0.36 -5.85 17.69
CA ALA A 81 0.38 -6.98 18.26
C ALA A 81 1.57 -6.52 19.15
N LYS A 82 2.26 -5.43 18.79
CA LYS A 82 3.29 -4.82 19.66
C LYS A 82 2.69 -4.26 20.96
N LEU A 83 1.47 -3.71 20.91
CA LEU A 83 0.76 -3.30 22.12
C LEU A 83 0.42 -4.51 23.00
N ASP A 84 -0.05 -5.60 22.39
CA ASP A 84 -0.38 -6.82 23.14
C ASP A 84 0.88 -7.49 23.69
N GLU A 85 2.00 -7.46 22.97
CA GLU A 85 3.32 -7.85 23.50
C GLU A 85 3.70 -7.00 24.72
N ALA A 86 3.58 -5.66 24.61
CA ALA A 86 3.87 -4.77 25.73
C ALA A 86 2.96 -5.04 26.94
N LYS A 87 1.67 -5.33 26.71
CA LYS A 87 0.74 -5.78 27.79
C LYS A 87 1.16 -7.12 28.36
N GLY A 88 1.64 -8.05 27.52
CA GLY A 88 2.14 -9.36 27.91
C GLY A 88 3.26 -9.30 28.97
N TYR A 89 4.12 -8.29 28.91
CA TYR A 89 5.16 -8.07 29.92
C TYR A 89 4.63 -7.73 31.32
N ARG A 90 3.33 -7.47 31.49
CA ARG A 90 2.71 -7.31 32.83
C ARG A 90 2.35 -8.63 33.48
N TYR A 91 2.24 -9.71 32.72
CA TYR A 91 1.83 -11.03 33.22
C TYR A 91 3.03 -11.86 33.65
N PRO A 92 2.81 -12.93 34.45
CA PRO A 92 3.85 -13.86 34.80
C PRO A 92 4.47 -14.50 33.57
N GLN A 93 5.79 -14.52 33.51
CA GLN A 93 6.53 -15.26 32.51
C GLN A 93 6.94 -16.60 33.12
N ILE A 94 6.55 -17.70 32.49
CA ILE A 94 6.83 -19.05 32.95
C ILE A 94 7.73 -19.72 31.92
N GLU A 95 8.87 -20.21 32.39
CA GLU A 95 9.82 -20.96 31.57
C GLU A 95 9.99 -22.36 32.17
N PHE A 96 9.88 -23.38 31.34
CA PHE A 96 10.17 -24.78 31.70
C PHE A 96 11.35 -25.27 30.90
N LEU A 97 12.39 -25.73 31.63
CA LEU A 97 13.55 -26.38 31.06
C LEU A 97 13.57 -27.84 31.45
N GLY A 98 13.43 -28.75 30.48
CA GLY A 98 13.55 -30.18 30.66
C GLY A 98 14.87 -30.67 30.08
N LEU A 99 15.62 -31.48 30.85
CA LEU A 99 16.84 -32.12 30.41
C LEU A 99 16.74 -33.60 30.67
N THR A 100 17.16 -34.41 29.74
CA THR A 100 17.24 -35.89 29.90
C THR A 100 18.40 -36.47 29.12
N GLY A 101 19.01 -37.51 29.64
CA GLY A 101 20.13 -38.15 28.97
C GLY A 101 20.89 -39.18 29.83
N PRO A 102 21.86 -39.86 29.25
CA PRO A 102 22.73 -40.76 30.01
C PRO A 102 23.71 -40.00 30.87
N VAL A 103 23.97 -40.48 32.08
CA VAL A 103 24.95 -39.89 33.03
C VAL A 103 25.79 -40.99 33.65
N PRO A 104 27.10 -40.76 33.87
CA PRO A 104 27.95 -41.69 34.57
C PRO A 104 27.49 -41.96 35.99
N GLY A 105 27.55 -43.19 36.44
CA GLY A 105 27.21 -43.59 37.80
C GLY A 105 28.19 -43.00 38.83
N ALA A 106 27.67 -42.78 40.04
CA ALA A 106 28.49 -42.41 41.18
C ALA A 106 27.89 -42.94 42.49
N ARG A 107 28.75 -43.35 43.43
CA ARG A 107 28.36 -43.77 44.75
C ARG A 107 29.04 -42.89 45.80
N GLY A 108 28.43 -42.84 46.98
CA GLY A 108 28.93 -42.04 48.12
C GLY A 108 28.37 -40.62 48.17
N ASN A 109 28.75 -39.87 49.21
CA ASN A 109 28.19 -38.54 49.52
C ASN A 109 29.00 -37.35 48.99
N GLN A 110 29.98 -37.60 48.14
CA GLN A 110 30.86 -36.59 47.49
C GLN A 110 31.80 -35.77 48.41
N VAL A 111 31.84 -35.98 49.73
CA VAL A 111 32.68 -35.12 50.56
C VAL A 111 33.83 -35.82 51.25
N GLN A 112 33.67 -36.86 52.00
CA GLN A 112 34.74 -37.56 52.70
C GLN A 112 34.33 -38.98 53.14
N SER A 113 33.73 -39.70 52.26
CA SER A 113 33.34 -41.10 52.48
C SER A 113 34.40 -41.99 51.85
N GLU A 114 34.81 -43.03 52.55
CA GLU A 114 35.71 -44.07 52.04
C GLU A 114 35.06 -44.78 50.81
N ASP A 115 33.76 -44.67 50.68
CA ASP A 115 32.94 -45.30 49.62
C ASP A 115 32.71 -44.36 48.40
N ASN A 116 33.41 -43.24 48.30
CA ASN A 116 33.27 -42.36 47.12
C ASN A 116 33.87 -43.01 45.86
N ILE A 117 33.02 -43.55 45.04
CA ILE A 117 33.43 -44.23 43.81
C ILE A 117 32.79 -43.55 42.59
N ASN A 118 33.65 -43.07 41.70
CA ASN A 118 33.21 -42.64 40.36
C ASN A 118 33.11 -43.85 39.46
N GLN A 119 31.92 -44.19 39.01
CA GLN A 119 31.62 -45.31 38.13
C GLN A 119 31.44 -44.83 36.69
N SER A 120 32.49 -44.29 36.06
CA SER A 120 32.46 -43.80 34.69
C SER A 120 32.13 -44.85 33.64
N ASN A 121 32.27 -46.15 33.96
CA ASN A 121 31.91 -47.28 33.14
C ASN A 121 30.47 -47.80 33.34
N ARG A 122 29.73 -47.26 34.31
CA ARG A 122 28.32 -47.55 34.59
C ARG A 122 27.47 -46.35 34.30
N TRP A 123 26.57 -46.42 33.35
CA TRP A 123 25.71 -45.34 32.93
C TRP A 123 24.31 -45.52 33.47
N GLY A 124 23.69 -44.47 33.89
CA GLY A 124 22.27 -44.36 34.27
C GLY A 124 21.55 -43.36 33.42
N TRP A 125 20.25 -43.23 33.66
CA TRP A 125 19.42 -42.26 33.03
C TRP A 125 19.22 -41.06 33.95
N PHE A 126 19.34 -39.85 33.42
CA PHE A 126 19.15 -38.57 34.11
C PHE A 126 17.98 -37.83 33.55
N GLU A 127 17.16 -37.29 34.41
CA GLU A 127 16.02 -36.45 34.10
C GLU A 127 16.04 -35.24 35.03
N ARG A 128 15.82 -34.05 34.49
CA ARG A 128 15.70 -32.80 35.26
C ARG A 128 14.63 -31.91 34.65
N GLY A 129 13.80 -31.34 35.48
CA GLY A 129 12.81 -30.32 35.15
C GLY A 129 12.97 -29.09 36.04
N ASP A 130 13.20 -27.96 35.41
CA ASP A 130 13.22 -26.64 36.08
C ASP A 130 12.04 -25.82 35.61
N LEU A 131 11.24 -25.33 36.55
CA LEU A 131 10.15 -24.38 36.31
C LEU A 131 10.50 -23.06 36.94
N THR A 132 10.62 -22.02 36.15
CA THR A 132 10.91 -20.67 36.61
C THR A 132 9.73 -19.77 36.28
N LEU A 133 9.26 -19.01 37.27
CA LEU A 133 8.20 -18.02 37.12
C LEU A 133 8.77 -16.66 37.52
N VAL A 134 8.59 -15.66 36.65
CA VAL A 134 8.94 -14.26 36.90
C VAL A 134 7.74 -13.38 36.67
N GLN A 135 7.21 -12.77 37.75
CA GLN A 135 6.13 -11.79 37.71
C GLN A 135 6.69 -10.40 37.94
N PRO A 136 6.73 -9.52 36.93
CA PRO A 136 7.05 -8.12 37.14
C PRO A 136 6.03 -7.46 38.06
N LEU A 137 6.48 -6.79 39.10
CA LEU A 137 5.65 -6.04 40.03
C LEU A 137 5.69 -4.55 39.74
N TYR A 138 6.89 -4.02 39.51
CA TYR A 138 7.08 -2.60 39.25
C TYR A 138 8.29 -2.35 38.34
N SER A 139 8.08 -1.62 37.23
CA SER A 139 9.09 -1.33 36.20
C SER A 139 9.38 0.16 36.00
N PHE A 140 8.99 1.01 36.98
CA PHE A 140 9.19 2.46 36.94
C PHE A 140 8.69 3.14 35.65
N GLY A 141 7.62 2.60 35.07
CA GLY A 141 7.00 3.16 33.88
C GLY A 141 7.48 2.56 32.54
N LYS A 142 8.50 1.69 32.51
CA LYS A 142 8.97 1.07 31.23
C LYS A 142 7.84 0.45 30.42
N ILE A 143 7.05 -0.41 31.04
CA ILE A 143 5.94 -1.14 30.38
C ILE A 143 4.80 -0.18 30.03
N SER A 144 4.40 0.71 30.95
CA SER A 144 3.29 1.64 30.71
C SER A 144 3.57 2.63 29.59
N HIS A 145 4.79 3.20 29.54
CA HIS A 145 5.20 4.09 28.46
C HIS A 145 5.33 3.34 27.12
N ALA A 146 5.84 2.10 27.12
CA ALA A 146 5.87 1.28 25.91
C ALA A 146 4.47 0.99 25.37
N MET A 147 3.50 0.73 26.25
CA MET A 147 2.10 0.54 25.86
C MET A 147 1.50 1.82 25.29
N ALA A 148 1.66 2.96 25.98
CA ALA A 148 1.17 4.25 25.49
C ALA A 148 1.78 4.61 24.13
N ALA A 149 3.06 4.37 23.93
CA ALA A 149 3.72 4.56 22.65
C ALA A 149 3.10 3.70 21.54
N ALA A 150 2.75 2.44 21.83
CA ALA A 150 2.11 1.56 20.86
C ALA A 150 0.65 1.98 20.60
N GLU A 151 -0.08 2.47 21.59
CA GLU A 151 -1.45 3.01 21.41
C GLU A 151 -1.45 4.20 20.46
N HIS A 152 -0.57 5.19 20.67
CA HIS A 152 -0.38 6.30 19.73
C HIS A 152 0.11 5.82 18.36
N GLY A 153 0.96 4.80 18.33
CA GLY A 153 1.41 4.16 17.09
C GLY A 153 0.26 3.58 16.26
N ILE A 154 -0.76 3.00 16.89
CA ILE A 154 -1.97 2.51 16.20
C ILE A 154 -2.72 3.67 15.54
N GLU A 155 -2.85 4.82 16.23
CA GLU A 155 -3.51 6.00 15.66
C GLU A 155 -2.73 6.59 14.48
N VAL A 156 -1.40 6.54 14.52
CA VAL A 156 -0.55 6.90 13.35
C VAL A 156 -0.89 6.02 12.15
N GLU A 157 -0.93 4.69 12.32
CA GLU A 157 -1.22 3.77 11.20
C GLU A 157 -2.67 3.88 10.71
N LYS A 158 -3.65 4.16 11.59
CA LYS A 158 -5.02 4.48 11.17
C LYS A 158 -5.07 5.73 10.29
N ALA A 159 -4.38 6.79 10.69
CA ALA A 159 -4.31 8.02 9.89
C ALA A 159 -3.56 7.79 8.55
N ARG A 160 -2.53 6.94 8.53
CA ARG A 160 -1.85 6.53 7.30
C ARG A 160 -2.77 5.74 6.36
N LYS A 161 -3.59 4.84 6.89
CA LYS A 161 -4.60 4.12 6.11
C LYS A 161 -5.61 5.08 5.47
N GLU A 162 -6.03 6.11 6.22
CA GLU A 162 -6.92 7.15 5.70
C GLU A 162 -6.27 7.96 4.57
N GLN A 163 -5.00 8.33 4.70
CA GLN A 163 -4.23 8.96 3.64
C GLN A 163 -4.19 8.08 2.37
N ARG A 164 -3.83 6.80 2.50
CA ARG A 164 -3.81 5.85 1.36
C ARG A 164 -5.18 5.72 0.70
N ARG A 165 -6.25 5.71 1.49
CA ARG A 165 -7.63 5.73 0.98
C ARG A 165 -7.89 6.95 0.09
N ASN A 166 -7.51 8.13 0.54
CA ASN A 166 -7.70 9.38 -0.20
C ASN A 166 -6.86 9.41 -1.49
N GLU A 167 -5.63 8.88 -1.46
CA GLU A 167 -4.78 8.71 -2.64
C GLU A 167 -5.42 7.80 -3.70
N ILE A 168 -6.05 6.69 -3.27
CA ILE A 168 -6.76 5.78 -4.18
C ILE A 168 -7.93 6.50 -4.85
N VAL A 169 -8.73 7.24 -4.08
CA VAL A 169 -9.87 8.00 -4.62
C VAL A 169 -9.41 9.02 -5.65
N LEU A 170 -8.36 9.78 -5.35
CA LEU A 170 -7.77 10.75 -6.28
C LEU A 170 -7.32 10.09 -7.58
N LYS A 171 -6.63 8.95 -7.50
CA LYS A 171 -6.14 8.22 -8.70
C LYS A 171 -7.29 7.67 -9.55
N VAL A 172 -8.37 7.19 -8.94
CA VAL A 172 -9.56 6.74 -9.68
C VAL A 172 -10.19 7.91 -10.44
N LYS A 173 -10.34 9.08 -9.79
CA LYS A 173 -10.86 10.30 -10.43
C LYS A 173 -9.98 10.75 -11.60
N GLU A 174 -8.66 10.75 -11.42
CA GLU A 174 -7.69 11.08 -12.48
C GLU A 174 -7.88 10.17 -13.71
N TYR A 175 -7.94 8.85 -13.52
CA TYR A 175 -8.15 7.92 -14.64
C TYR A 175 -9.53 8.09 -15.28
N TYR A 176 -10.57 8.26 -14.48
CA TYR A 176 -11.94 8.43 -14.96
C TYR A 176 -12.08 9.66 -15.87
N TYR A 177 -11.60 10.83 -15.42
CA TYR A 177 -11.62 12.06 -16.21
C TYR A 177 -10.71 11.96 -17.43
N SER A 178 -9.57 11.28 -17.34
CA SER A 178 -8.68 11.06 -18.49
C SER A 178 -9.35 10.24 -19.59
N ILE A 179 -10.14 9.23 -19.24
CA ILE A 179 -10.92 8.45 -20.22
C ILE A 179 -11.94 9.33 -20.92
N LEU A 180 -12.69 10.14 -20.15
CA LEU A 180 -13.71 11.03 -20.73
C LEU A 180 -13.08 12.10 -21.62
N LEU A 181 -11.96 12.71 -21.22
CA LEU A 181 -11.21 13.66 -22.04
C LEU A 181 -10.76 13.02 -23.36
N ALA A 182 -10.22 11.80 -23.30
CA ALA A 182 -9.75 11.10 -24.50
C ALA A 182 -10.92 10.76 -25.45
N ARG A 183 -12.09 10.40 -24.94
CA ARG A 183 -13.31 10.15 -25.72
C ARG A 183 -13.80 11.41 -26.40
N ASP A 184 -13.91 12.52 -25.67
CA ASP A 184 -14.32 13.82 -26.22
C ASP A 184 -13.32 14.30 -27.29
N ALA A 185 -12.02 14.09 -27.08
CA ALA A 185 -10.99 14.40 -28.07
C ALA A 185 -11.13 13.54 -29.35
N LYS A 186 -11.38 12.23 -29.19
CA LYS A 186 -11.61 11.33 -30.34
C LYS A 186 -12.87 11.73 -31.15
N GLU A 187 -13.97 12.07 -30.47
CA GLU A 187 -15.19 12.56 -31.11
C GLU A 187 -14.93 13.81 -31.92
N LEU A 188 -14.25 14.81 -31.32
CA LEU A 188 -13.83 16.03 -32.02
C LEU A 188 -12.96 15.74 -33.25
N LEU A 189 -11.94 14.90 -33.09
CA LEU A 189 -11.01 14.60 -34.18
C LEU A 189 -11.68 13.81 -35.30
N ASN A 190 -12.65 12.95 -35.02
CA ASN A 190 -13.48 12.29 -36.05
C ASN A 190 -14.32 13.30 -36.81
N GLU A 191 -14.99 14.22 -36.12
CA GLU A 191 -15.78 15.29 -36.74
C GLU A 191 -14.91 16.14 -37.69
N VAL A 192 -13.77 16.60 -37.20
CA VAL A 192 -12.81 17.41 -38.00
C VAL A 192 -12.26 16.63 -39.19
N ARG A 193 -11.90 15.36 -39.03
CA ARG A 193 -11.44 14.49 -40.12
C ARG A 193 -12.53 14.35 -41.23
N ASP A 194 -13.77 14.14 -40.82
CA ASP A 194 -14.87 13.96 -41.77
C ASP A 194 -15.17 15.26 -42.54
N ASP A 195 -15.07 16.43 -41.86
CA ASP A 195 -15.21 17.74 -42.51
C ASP A 195 -14.05 18.01 -43.46
N LEU A 196 -12.81 17.71 -43.08
CA LEU A 196 -11.63 17.83 -43.93
C LEU A 196 -11.73 16.96 -45.17
N THR A 197 -12.17 15.71 -45.01
CA THR A 197 -12.35 14.79 -46.17
C THR A 197 -13.35 15.35 -47.15
N ARG A 198 -14.51 15.84 -46.69
CA ARG A 198 -15.50 16.49 -47.55
C ARG A 198 -14.94 17.73 -48.25
N ALA A 199 -14.27 18.59 -47.51
CA ALA A 199 -13.66 19.80 -48.06
C ALA A 199 -12.60 19.48 -49.13
N ARG A 200 -11.72 18.50 -48.85
CA ARG A 200 -10.71 18.02 -49.81
C ARG A 200 -11.29 17.48 -51.08
N ASP A 201 -12.28 16.59 -51.00
CA ASP A 201 -12.93 15.99 -52.20
C ASP A 201 -13.63 17.04 -53.06
N LYS A 202 -14.21 18.03 -52.43
CA LYS A 202 -14.84 19.16 -53.13
C LYS A 202 -13.80 20.08 -53.74
N ALA A 203 -12.74 20.42 -53.00
CA ALA A 203 -11.65 21.23 -53.51
C ALA A 203 -10.97 20.60 -54.74
N LYS A 204 -10.77 19.26 -54.71
CA LYS A 204 -10.22 18.52 -55.87
C LYS A 204 -11.17 18.63 -57.09
N LYS A 205 -12.50 18.45 -56.93
CA LYS A 205 -13.47 18.62 -58.04
C LYS A 205 -13.44 20.03 -58.60
N LEU A 206 -13.37 21.06 -57.74
CA LEU A 206 -13.31 22.47 -58.19
C LEU A 206 -12.03 22.79 -58.91
N LEU A 207 -10.89 22.20 -58.47
CA LEU A 207 -9.59 22.35 -59.16
C LEU A 207 -9.62 21.72 -60.53
N ASP A 208 -10.20 20.51 -60.70
CA ASP A 208 -10.39 19.83 -62.01
C ASP A 208 -11.29 20.65 -62.96
N GLN A 209 -12.16 21.51 -62.41
CA GLN A 209 -13.05 22.41 -63.14
C GLN A 209 -12.42 23.81 -63.40
N ASN A 210 -11.13 24.02 -63.06
CA ASN A 210 -10.42 25.29 -63.14
C ASN A 210 -11.09 26.45 -62.40
N SER A 211 -11.70 26.20 -61.27
CA SER A 211 -12.32 27.22 -60.41
C SER A 211 -11.26 28.14 -59.81
N SER A 212 -11.49 29.45 -59.82
CA SER A 212 -10.62 30.45 -59.20
C SER A 212 -10.59 30.44 -57.70
N ASN A 213 -11.49 29.65 -57.02
CA ASN A 213 -11.65 29.62 -55.59
C ASN A 213 -10.79 28.57 -54.89
N VAL A 214 -10.00 27.78 -55.64
CA VAL A 214 -9.13 26.71 -55.10
C VAL A 214 -7.85 26.68 -55.86
N GLU A 215 -6.74 26.66 -55.06
CA GLU A 215 -5.36 26.47 -55.59
C GLU A 215 -4.88 25.06 -55.22
N GLU A 216 -3.91 24.53 -55.97
CA GLU A 216 -3.28 23.24 -55.66
C GLU A 216 -2.63 23.26 -54.25
N ALA A 217 -2.09 24.40 -53.84
CA ALA A 217 -1.57 24.62 -52.50
C ALA A 217 -2.59 24.41 -51.38
N ASP A 218 -3.89 24.62 -51.65
CA ASP A 218 -4.94 24.40 -50.64
C ASP A 218 -5.17 22.90 -50.40
N LEU A 219 -5.06 22.06 -51.42
CA LEU A 219 -5.09 20.60 -51.26
C LEU A 219 -3.93 20.11 -50.36
N TYR A 220 -2.73 20.62 -50.58
CA TYR A 220 -1.58 20.26 -49.76
C TYR A 220 -1.74 20.69 -48.29
N LYS A 221 -2.36 21.85 -48.00
CA LYS A 221 -2.68 22.30 -46.66
C LYS A 221 -3.70 21.38 -45.98
N LEU A 222 -4.75 21.01 -46.69
CA LEU A 222 -5.81 20.09 -46.18
C LEU A 222 -5.19 18.71 -45.90
N ASP A 223 -4.35 18.19 -46.76
CA ASP A 223 -3.67 16.91 -46.58
C ASP A 223 -2.69 16.95 -45.38
N ALA A 224 -1.91 18.05 -45.23
CA ALA A 224 -1.02 18.25 -44.11
C ALA A 224 -1.78 18.29 -42.77
N PHE A 225 -2.88 19.02 -42.70
CA PHE A 225 -3.72 19.08 -41.50
C PHE A 225 -4.42 17.74 -41.22
N GLY A 226 -4.82 17.01 -42.25
CA GLY A 226 -5.32 15.64 -42.13
C GLY A 226 -4.30 14.70 -41.47
N GLY A 227 -3.01 14.84 -41.80
CA GLY A 227 -1.92 14.12 -41.13
C GLY A 227 -1.77 14.50 -39.65
N GLU A 228 -1.92 15.78 -39.31
CA GLU A 228 -1.90 16.25 -37.91
C GLU A 228 -3.10 15.70 -37.12
N VAL A 229 -4.30 15.74 -37.68
CA VAL A 229 -5.52 15.16 -37.10
C VAL A 229 -5.35 13.66 -36.84
N ALA A 230 -4.80 12.91 -37.82
CA ALA A 230 -4.55 11.47 -37.64
C ALA A 230 -3.56 11.19 -36.50
N LYS A 231 -2.49 12.02 -36.35
CA LYS A 231 -1.54 11.93 -35.24
C LYS A 231 -2.24 12.12 -33.90
N TYR A 232 -3.01 13.18 -33.71
CA TYR A 232 -3.74 13.44 -32.48
C TYR A 232 -4.80 12.37 -32.17
N GLN A 233 -5.42 11.79 -33.20
CA GLN A 233 -6.36 10.67 -33.06
C GLN A 233 -5.66 9.41 -32.50
N ALA A 234 -4.44 9.12 -32.97
CA ALA A 234 -3.64 8.03 -32.42
C ALA A 234 -3.21 8.31 -30.95
N GLU A 235 -2.85 9.55 -30.64
CA GLU A 235 -2.52 9.96 -29.26
C GLU A 235 -3.73 9.85 -28.33
N ALA A 236 -4.91 10.29 -28.73
CA ALA A 236 -6.14 10.18 -27.96
C ALA A 236 -6.54 8.71 -27.74
N THR A 237 -6.40 7.87 -28.77
CA THR A 237 -6.67 6.42 -28.68
C THR A 237 -5.71 5.75 -27.70
N LYS A 238 -4.43 6.05 -27.75
CA LYS A 238 -3.43 5.57 -26.79
C LYS A 238 -3.78 6.02 -25.36
N GLY A 239 -4.15 7.30 -25.20
CA GLY A 239 -4.55 7.87 -23.91
C GLY A 239 -5.76 7.15 -23.30
N GLU A 240 -6.82 6.94 -24.07
CA GLU A 240 -8.01 6.20 -23.63
C GLU A 240 -7.66 4.75 -23.22
N THR A 241 -6.92 4.04 -24.08
CA THR A 241 -6.55 2.64 -23.82
C THR A 241 -5.73 2.51 -22.54
N LEU A 242 -4.75 3.40 -22.32
CA LEU A 242 -3.91 3.39 -21.14
C LEU A 242 -4.73 3.73 -19.88
N ALA A 243 -5.57 4.76 -19.94
CA ALA A 243 -6.37 5.18 -18.79
C ALA A 243 -7.43 4.10 -18.43
N LEU A 244 -8.05 3.45 -19.44
CA LEU A 244 -8.94 2.31 -19.20
C LEU A 244 -8.22 1.12 -18.57
N ALA A 245 -7.01 0.78 -19.03
CA ALA A 245 -6.22 -0.29 -18.46
C ALA A 245 -5.83 0.03 -17.00
N ALA A 246 -5.42 1.28 -16.72
CA ALA A 246 -5.10 1.74 -15.38
C ALA A 246 -6.31 1.71 -14.44
N LEU A 247 -7.49 2.16 -14.93
CA LEU A 247 -8.73 2.12 -14.15
C LEU A 247 -9.15 0.67 -13.87
N LYS A 248 -9.14 -0.23 -14.88
CA LYS A 248 -9.44 -1.65 -14.70
C LYS A 248 -8.55 -2.29 -13.63
N ALA A 249 -7.24 -2.06 -13.72
CA ALA A 249 -6.29 -2.56 -12.74
C ALA A 249 -6.61 -2.03 -11.33
N ARG A 250 -6.96 -0.75 -11.21
CA ARG A 250 -7.26 -0.11 -9.92
C ARG A 250 -8.56 -0.60 -9.29
N ILE A 251 -9.60 -0.87 -10.09
CA ILE A 251 -10.89 -1.40 -9.61
C ILE A 251 -10.91 -2.94 -9.53
N GLY A 252 -9.79 -3.60 -9.84
CA GLY A 252 -9.64 -5.05 -9.76
C GLY A 252 -10.50 -5.80 -10.79
N VAL A 253 -10.66 -5.26 -12.01
CA VAL A 253 -11.38 -5.88 -13.12
C VAL A 253 -10.37 -6.50 -14.09
N PRO A 254 -10.59 -7.75 -14.56
CA PRO A 254 -9.70 -8.39 -15.53
C PRO A 254 -9.52 -7.54 -16.80
N PRO A 255 -8.34 -7.57 -17.45
CA PRO A 255 -8.07 -6.77 -18.64
C PRO A 255 -9.05 -7.03 -19.80
N GLU A 256 -9.54 -8.27 -19.91
CA GLU A 256 -10.45 -8.73 -20.98
C GLU A 256 -11.86 -8.20 -20.83
N THR A 257 -12.28 -7.78 -19.63
CA THR A 257 -13.65 -7.30 -19.39
C THR A 257 -13.88 -5.98 -20.12
N VAL A 258 -14.98 -5.89 -20.83
CA VAL A 258 -15.40 -4.62 -21.44
C VAL A 258 -15.91 -3.69 -20.33
N LEU A 259 -15.20 -2.58 -20.12
CA LEU A 259 -15.56 -1.55 -19.17
C LEU A 259 -16.10 -0.34 -19.92
N GLU A 260 -17.37 -0.02 -19.69
CA GLU A 260 -18.00 1.20 -20.16
C GLU A 260 -18.22 2.15 -18.98
N LEU A 261 -18.03 3.43 -19.22
CA LEU A 261 -18.36 4.46 -18.25
C LEU A 261 -19.78 4.94 -18.52
N GLN A 262 -20.53 5.14 -17.45
CA GLN A 262 -21.90 5.63 -17.53
C GLN A 262 -21.95 7.06 -18.06
N ASP A 263 -20.95 7.89 -17.74
CA ASP A 263 -20.83 9.24 -18.26
C ASP A 263 -20.32 9.19 -19.70
N ALA A 264 -21.10 9.81 -20.62
CA ALA A 264 -20.77 9.85 -22.03
C ALA A 264 -19.73 10.93 -22.37
N ARG A 265 -19.68 12.02 -21.60
CA ARG A 265 -18.85 13.22 -21.84
C ARG A 265 -18.26 13.77 -20.56
N LEU A 266 -17.17 14.49 -20.72
CA LEU A 266 -16.54 15.24 -19.65
C LEU A 266 -17.34 16.52 -19.37
N ILE A 267 -17.89 16.61 -18.16
CA ILE A 267 -18.61 17.78 -17.67
C ILE A 267 -17.90 18.37 -16.47
N ARG A 268 -18.11 19.66 -16.24
CA ARG A 268 -17.62 20.34 -15.03
C ARG A 268 -18.28 19.74 -13.80
N GLU A 269 -17.49 19.32 -12.83
CA GLU A 269 -17.95 18.79 -11.54
C GLU A 269 -18.02 19.86 -10.46
N GLY A 270 -18.98 19.64 -9.54
CA GLY A 270 -19.05 20.33 -8.27
C GLY A 270 -19.51 21.78 -8.33
N ASN A 271 -19.54 22.39 -7.14
CA ASN A 271 -19.80 23.82 -6.96
C ASN A 271 -18.56 24.64 -7.28
N PRO A 272 -18.69 25.95 -7.49
CA PRO A 272 -17.55 26.86 -7.62
C PRO A 272 -16.59 26.70 -6.45
N ILE A 273 -15.29 26.90 -6.72
CA ILE A 273 -14.25 26.87 -5.69
C ILE A 273 -14.55 27.95 -4.66
N GLY A 274 -14.58 27.56 -3.38
CA GLY A 274 -14.85 28.47 -2.27
C GLY A 274 -13.63 29.32 -1.89
N ASP A 275 -13.66 29.88 -0.68
CA ASP A 275 -12.58 30.70 -0.15
C ASP A 275 -11.37 29.86 0.29
N LEU A 276 -10.15 30.36 0.01
CA LEU A 276 -8.89 29.70 0.35
C LEU A 276 -8.73 29.47 1.86
N ASP A 277 -9.08 30.50 2.68
CA ASP A 277 -8.92 30.40 4.13
C ASP A 277 -9.78 29.29 4.73
N GLY A 278 -10.99 29.10 4.18
CA GLY A 278 -11.86 27.99 4.54
C GLY A 278 -11.24 26.62 4.25
N TYR A 279 -10.50 26.46 3.16
CA TYR A 279 -9.76 25.24 2.84
C TYR A 279 -8.59 25.00 3.79
N LEU A 280 -7.83 26.06 4.14
CA LEU A 280 -6.71 26.00 5.06
C LEU A 280 -7.15 25.60 6.48
N VAL A 281 -8.27 26.13 6.96
CA VAL A 281 -8.83 25.77 8.28
C VAL A 281 -9.28 24.31 8.30
N ARG A 282 -10.02 23.87 7.27
CA ARG A 282 -10.47 22.46 7.19
C ARG A 282 -9.31 21.48 7.12
N ALA A 283 -8.27 21.80 6.37
CA ALA A 283 -7.10 20.94 6.25
C ALA A 283 -6.40 20.67 7.59
N LYS A 284 -6.28 21.69 8.45
CA LYS A 284 -5.71 21.52 9.80
C LYS A 284 -6.50 20.52 10.66
N LEU A 285 -7.81 20.38 10.41
CA LEU A 285 -8.69 19.51 11.18
C LEU A 285 -8.83 18.10 10.58
N LYS A 286 -8.85 18.01 9.25
CA LYS A 286 -9.24 16.77 8.54
C LYS A 286 -8.08 16.04 7.92
N ARG A 287 -6.96 16.70 7.63
CA ARG A 287 -5.88 16.08 6.89
C ARG A 287 -5.16 15.00 7.73
N PRO A 288 -5.09 13.75 7.25
CA PRO A 288 -4.53 12.64 8.00
C PRO A 288 -3.06 12.84 8.41
N GLU A 289 -2.26 13.54 7.62
CA GLU A 289 -0.83 13.77 7.88
C GLU A 289 -0.60 14.61 9.16
N PHE A 290 -1.49 15.55 9.47
CA PHE A 290 -1.38 16.27 10.74
C PHE A 290 -1.63 15.36 11.94
N ARG A 291 -2.59 14.44 11.83
CA ARG A 291 -2.85 13.42 12.86
C ARG A 291 -1.70 12.43 12.98
N GLN A 292 -1.12 11.98 11.85
CA GLN A 292 0.07 11.11 11.86
C GLN A 292 1.23 11.75 12.62
N VAL A 293 1.49 13.02 12.40
CA VAL A 293 2.60 13.73 13.05
C VAL A 293 2.31 13.99 14.53
N SER A 294 1.08 14.40 14.90
CA SER A 294 0.73 14.66 16.30
C SER A 294 0.77 13.39 17.15
N GLU A 295 0.14 12.32 16.69
CA GLU A 295 0.17 11.03 17.37
C GLU A 295 1.58 10.42 17.37
N GLY A 296 2.32 10.59 16.28
CA GLY A 296 3.71 10.16 16.18
C GLY A 296 4.63 10.86 17.19
N LEU A 297 4.43 12.16 17.44
CA LEU A 297 5.17 12.88 18.47
C LEU A 297 4.87 12.35 19.87
N GLN A 298 3.59 12.09 20.19
CA GLN A 298 3.21 11.49 21.47
C GLN A 298 3.82 10.08 21.62
N ALA A 299 3.75 9.24 20.57
CA ALA A 299 4.40 7.93 20.57
C ALA A 299 5.92 8.03 20.87
N ARG A 300 6.61 9.01 20.25
CA ARG A 300 8.05 9.21 20.47
C ARG A 300 8.36 9.77 21.86
N GLU A 301 7.54 10.64 22.40
CA GLU A 301 7.67 11.14 23.75
C GLU A 301 7.59 10.01 24.78
N GLU A 302 6.61 9.12 24.59
CA GLU A 302 6.43 7.92 25.43
C GLU A 302 7.62 6.95 25.31
N LEU A 303 8.21 6.77 24.11
CA LEU A 303 9.42 5.96 23.93
C LEU A 303 10.64 6.59 24.64
N VAL A 304 10.76 7.91 24.62
CA VAL A 304 11.81 8.63 25.38
C VAL A 304 11.60 8.40 26.89
N ALA A 305 10.35 8.45 27.36
CA ALA A 305 10.03 8.19 28.77
C ALA A 305 10.33 6.72 29.15
N ALA A 306 9.98 5.76 28.31
CA ALA A 306 10.32 4.35 28.49
C ALA A 306 11.84 4.12 28.56
N ALA A 307 12.60 4.77 27.66
CA ALA A 307 14.07 4.71 27.68
C ALA A 307 14.67 5.34 28.94
N ARG A 308 14.10 6.44 29.44
CA ARG A 308 14.51 7.04 30.73
C ARG A 308 14.21 6.12 31.91
N ALA A 309 13.06 5.45 31.89
CA ALA A 309 12.66 4.48 32.90
C ALA A 309 13.63 3.28 33.00
N ALA A 310 14.38 2.98 31.93
CA ALA A 310 15.41 1.94 31.94
C ALA A 310 16.63 2.24 32.84
N ARG A 311 16.75 3.45 33.39
CA ARG A 311 17.73 3.79 34.41
C ARG A 311 17.40 3.21 35.78
N TYR A 312 16.13 2.86 36.01
CA TYR A 312 15.63 2.36 37.28
C TYR A 312 15.61 0.82 37.29
N PRO A 313 15.70 0.21 38.47
CA PRO A 313 15.61 -1.24 38.59
C PRO A 313 14.21 -1.76 38.27
N ASP A 314 14.12 -3.04 37.94
CA ASP A 314 12.85 -3.77 37.87
C ASP A 314 12.65 -4.55 39.18
N ILE A 315 11.46 -4.44 39.77
CA ILE A 315 11.07 -5.21 40.95
C ILE A 315 10.15 -6.35 40.46
N PHE A 316 10.47 -7.57 40.84
CA PHE A 316 9.73 -8.74 40.43
C PHE A 316 9.59 -9.77 41.55
N LEU A 317 8.52 -10.59 41.46
CA LEU A 317 8.35 -11.80 42.22
C LEU A 317 8.88 -12.97 41.39
N GLY A 318 9.88 -13.68 41.87
CA GLY A 318 10.43 -14.90 41.28
C GLY A 318 9.97 -16.13 42.03
N ALA A 319 9.58 -17.18 41.33
CA ALA A 319 9.42 -18.52 41.91
C ALA A 319 10.17 -19.52 41.05
N MET A 320 10.79 -20.49 41.71
CA MET A 320 11.57 -21.53 41.05
C MET A 320 11.20 -22.88 41.67
N LEU A 321 11.01 -23.88 40.83
CA LEU A 321 10.85 -25.28 41.22
C LEU A 321 11.79 -26.09 40.34
N SER A 322 12.65 -26.93 41.01
CA SER A 322 13.57 -27.82 40.32
C SER A 322 13.43 -29.22 40.87
N ALA A 323 13.32 -30.18 39.98
CA ALA A 323 13.34 -31.61 40.32
C ALA A 323 14.28 -32.34 39.38
N ALA A 324 15.17 -33.18 39.97
CA ALA A 324 16.10 -33.97 39.19
C ALA A 324 16.19 -35.38 39.76
N HIS A 325 16.39 -36.35 38.90
CA HIS A 325 16.60 -37.76 39.24
C HIS A 325 17.64 -38.41 38.33
N ALA A 326 18.55 -39.18 38.93
CA ALA A 326 19.56 -39.97 38.21
C ALA A 326 19.62 -41.41 38.74
N SER A 327 19.22 -42.39 37.89
CA SER A 327 19.05 -43.79 38.30
C SER A 327 20.31 -44.53 38.72
N ALA A 328 21.52 -44.07 38.31
CA ALA A 328 22.79 -44.70 38.61
C ALA A 328 23.64 -43.88 39.62
N ARG A 329 23.04 -42.93 40.33
CA ARG A 329 23.75 -42.06 41.30
C ARG A 329 23.03 -42.13 42.66
N ASP A 330 23.83 -42.26 43.72
CA ASP A 330 23.32 -42.18 45.07
C ASP A 330 22.86 -40.74 45.40
N VAL A 331 21.83 -40.62 46.23
CA VAL A 331 21.37 -39.36 46.74
C VAL A 331 22.35 -38.77 47.71
N VAL A 332 22.75 -37.52 47.51
CA VAL A 332 23.67 -36.84 48.41
C VAL A 332 22.89 -36.25 49.61
N ILE A 333 23.01 -36.92 50.77
CA ILE A 333 22.29 -36.50 52.01
C ILE A 333 23.21 -35.60 52.85
N ASN A 334 23.90 -34.68 52.23
CA ASN A 334 24.76 -33.75 52.94
C ASN A 334 24.18 -32.35 52.84
N PRO A 335 23.76 -31.70 53.95
CA PRO A 335 23.12 -30.37 53.87
C PRO A 335 24.03 -29.26 53.33
N TRP A 336 25.34 -29.48 53.29
CA TRP A 336 26.33 -28.52 52.83
C TRP A 336 26.73 -28.75 51.33
N VAL A 337 26.30 -29.84 50.74
CA VAL A 337 26.64 -30.21 49.35
C VAL A 337 25.35 -30.31 48.55
N PRO A 338 25.06 -29.40 47.61
CA PRO A 338 23.85 -29.49 46.76
C PRO A 338 23.97 -30.67 45.82
N ASP A 339 22.98 -31.56 45.85
CA ASP A 339 22.85 -32.62 44.87
C ASP A 339 22.24 -32.10 43.58
N GLN A 340 23.03 -32.09 42.51
CA GLN A 340 22.58 -31.63 41.20
C GLN A 340 21.83 -32.70 40.39
N PHE A 341 21.91 -33.97 40.82
CA PHE A 341 21.37 -35.10 40.07
C PHE A 341 20.11 -35.71 40.70
N ASN A 342 20.01 -35.62 42.06
CA ASN A 342 18.83 -36.12 42.77
C ASN A 342 18.37 -35.03 43.77
N HIS A 343 17.38 -34.26 43.36
CA HIS A 343 16.83 -33.20 44.23
C HIS A 343 15.40 -32.88 43.88
N VAL A 344 14.67 -32.36 44.82
CA VAL A 344 13.44 -31.61 44.65
C VAL A 344 13.49 -30.43 45.58
N TRP A 345 13.51 -29.25 45.00
CA TRP A 345 13.48 -28.00 45.78
C TRP A 345 12.71 -26.93 45.06
N GLY A 346 12.21 -25.97 45.80
CA GLY A 346 11.54 -24.80 45.25
C GLY A 346 11.60 -23.64 46.21
N GLY A 347 11.40 -22.47 45.69
CA GLY A 347 11.41 -21.25 46.47
C GLY A 347 10.74 -20.09 45.78
N VAL A 348 10.31 -19.12 46.56
CA VAL A 348 9.76 -17.84 46.11
C VAL A 348 10.58 -16.72 46.68
N ALA A 349 10.93 -15.71 45.90
CA ALA A 349 11.70 -14.58 46.33
C ALA A 349 11.25 -13.28 45.65
N LEU A 350 11.31 -12.19 46.40
CA LEU A 350 11.25 -10.85 45.83
C LEU A 350 12.62 -10.48 45.25
N GLY A 351 12.65 -10.15 43.96
CA GLY A 351 13.88 -9.83 43.26
C GLY A 351 13.93 -8.38 42.82
N LEU A 352 15.16 -7.84 42.70
CA LEU A 352 15.43 -6.55 42.10
C LEU A 352 16.53 -6.73 41.06
N LYS A 353 16.18 -6.34 39.81
CA LYS A 353 17.13 -6.40 38.68
C LYS A 353 17.48 -5.00 38.23
N TRP A 354 18.72 -4.59 38.50
CA TRP A 354 19.21 -3.28 38.13
C TRP A 354 20.39 -3.41 37.17
N LYS A 355 20.24 -2.81 36.00
CA LYS A 355 21.33 -2.77 35.03
C LYS A 355 22.09 -1.46 35.17
N LEU A 356 23.25 -1.53 35.75
CA LEU A 356 24.21 -0.41 35.88
C LEU A 356 25.14 -0.46 34.66
N ASP A 357 24.90 0.42 33.70
CA ASP A 357 25.78 0.59 32.52
C ASP A 357 26.28 2.03 32.46
N PHE A 358 27.56 2.20 32.11
CA PHE A 358 28.24 3.49 32.13
C PHE A 358 28.14 4.19 30.76
N GLY A 359 26.93 4.36 30.22
CA GLY A 359 26.68 5.13 29.00
C GLY A 359 25.71 4.51 28.00
N ILE A 360 25.49 3.20 28.02
CA ILE A 360 24.59 2.51 27.05
C ILE A 360 23.15 3.03 27.15
N THR A 361 22.62 3.07 28.38
CA THR A 361 21.24 3.59 28.60
C THR A 361 21.15 5.08 28.24
N SER A 362 22.17 5.87 28.55
CA SER A 362 22.20 7.29 28.15
C SER A 362 22.24 7.48 26.64
N ALA A 363 23.01 6.66 25.93
CA ALA A 363 23.03 6.68 24.46
C ALA A 363 21.69 6.28 23.85
N LYS A 364 20.99 5.28 24.42
CA LYS A 364 19.64 4.90 23.98
C LYS A 364 18.63 6.03 24.17
N ILE A 365 18.66 6.73 25.30
CA ILE A 365 17.83 7.91 25.54
C ILE A 365 18.11 8.98 24.49
N SER A 366 19.39 9.23 24.17
CA SER A 366 19.79 10.19 23.15
C SER A 366 19.30 9.79 21.76
N GLN A 367 19.31 8.48 21.44
CA GLN A 367 18.77 7.96 20.17
C GLN A 367 17.26 8.22 20.07
N GLU A 368 16.48 7.89 21.11
CA GLU A 368 15.03 8.15 21.09
C GLU A 368 14.74 9.65 21.05
N ARG A 369 15.53 10.47 21.75
CA ARG A 369 15.40 11.93 21.69
C ARG A 369 15.66 12.46 20.27
N ALA A 370 16.71 11.99 19.61
CA ALA A 370 17.00 12.39 18.24
C ALA A 370 15.88 11.99 17.26
N GLN A 371 15.22 10.85 17.49
CA GLN A 371 14.05 10.44 16.69
C GLN A 371 12.83 11.34 16.94
N TYR A 372 12.62 11.76 18.19
CA TYR A 372 11.59 12.75 18.51
C TYR A 372 11.88 14.09 17.81
N ASP A 373 13.11 14.60 17.94
CA ASP A 373 13.52 15.87 17.33
C ASP A 373 13.42 15.85 15.79
N ARG A 374 13.72 14.69 15.17
CA ARG A 374 13.49 14.46 13.73
C ARG A 374 12.01 14.63 13.37
N LEU A 375 11.11 14.10 14.19
CA LEU A 375 9.67 14.20 13.92
C LEU A 375 9.13 15.63 14.18
N VAL A 376 9.72 16.37 15.13
CA VAL A 376 9.46 17.81 15.31
C VAL A 376 9.81 18.60 14.03
N ALA A 377 10.96 18.30 13.42
CA ALA A 377 11.34 18.90 12.13
C ALA A 377 10.36 18.50 11.00
N THR A 378 9.91 17.26 10.98
CA THR A 378 8.89 16.78 10.02
C THR A 378 7.55 17.53 10.21
N ARG A 379 7.15 17.78 11.45
CA ARG A 379 5.96 18.59 11.76
C ARG A 379 6.09 19.99 11.18
N TYR A 380 7.20 20.67 11.44
CA TYR A 380 7.47 22.00 10.92
C TYR A 380 7.43 22.03 9.38
N PHE A 381 8.02 21.05 8.73
CA PHE A 381 7.96 20.89 7.28
C PHE A 381 6.50 20.71 6.79
N ALA A 382 5.70 19.89 7.46
CA ALA A 382 4.30 19.68 7.11
C ALA A 382 3.46 20.97 7.27
N GLU A 383 3.67 21.70 8.37
CA GLU A 383 2.98 22.98 8.66
C GLU A 383 3.25 24.05 7.61
N GLN A 384 4.40 24.01 6.92
CA GLN A 384 4.73 24.93 5.83
C GLN A 384 4.27 24.42 4.46
N ASN A 385 4.49 23.15 4.16
CA ASN A 385 4.27 22.63 2.81
C ASN A 385 2.80 22.27 2.52
N ILE A 386 2.03 21.85 3.53
CA ILE A 386 0.61 21.55 3.34
C ILE A 386 -0.18 22.79 2.91
N PRO A 387 -0.06 23.96 3.57
CA PRO A 387 -0.72 25.18 3.10
C PRO A 387 -0.27 25.60 1.70
N LEU A 388 1.01 25.43 1.35
CA LEU A 388 1.51 25.73 0.02
C LEU A 388 0.91 24.78 -1.04
N GLN A 389 0.76 23.50 -0.74
CA GLN A 389 0.11 22.53 -1.61
C GLN A 389 -1.37 22.87 -1.82
N ILE A 390 -2.08 23.25 -0.77
CA ILE A 390 -3.48 23.67 -0.86
C ILE A 390 -3.59 24.94 -1.73
N ARG A 391 -2.71 25.92 -1.50
CA ARG A 391 -2.65 27.14 -2.31
C ARG A 391 -2.44 26.83 -3.78
N LYS A 392 -1.48 25.93 -4.09
CA LYS A 392 -1.21 25.49 -5.46
C LYS A 392 -2.47 24.96 -6.14
N TYR A 393 -3.14 23.98 -5.52
CA TYR A 393 -4.33 23.38 -6.12
C TYR A 393 -5.53 24.33 -6.18
N TYR A 394 -5.60 25.26 -5.23
CA TYR A 394 -6.59 26.34 -5.28
C TYR A 394 -6.36 27.28 -6.47
N ASP A 395 -5.13 27.77 -6.65
CA ASP A 395 -4.77 28.66 -7.75
C ASP A 395 -4.92 27.97 -9.12
N GLU A 396 -4.53 26.69 -9.24
CA GLU A 396 -4.77 25.83 -10.43
C GLU A 396 -6.27 25.71 -10.75
N GLY A 397 -7.10 25.55 -9.73
CA GLY A 397 -8.54 25.46 -9.91
C GLY A 397 -9.18 26.78 -10.31
N VAL A 398 -8.73 27.91 -9.79
CA VAL A 398 -9.17 29.26 -10.17
C VAL A 398 -8.73 29.56 -11.61
N GLU A 399 -7.50 29.25 -11.96
CA GLU A 399 -7.00 29.38 -13.33
C GLU A 399 -7.81 28.54 -14.31
N ALA A 400 -8.03 27.25 -14.00
CA ALA A 400 -8.79 26.35 -14.85
C ALA A 400 -10.26 26.82 -15.01
N ALA A 401 -10.89 27.36 -13.97
CA ALA A 401 -12.23 27.91 -14.04
C ALA A 401 -12.30 29.11 -14.99
N SER A 402 -11.34 30.03 -14.90
CA SER A 402 -11.25 31.21 -15.80
C SER A 402 -10.92 30.80 -17.22
N GLY A 403 -9.98 29.84 -17.40
CA GLY A 403 -9.60 29.27 -18.69
C GLY A 403 -10.76 28.57 -19.38
N MET A 404 -11.61 27.88 -18.62
CA MET A 404 -12.78 27.19 -19.14
C MET A 404 -13.81 28.17 -19.71
N GLU A 405 -14.07 29.30 -19.06
CA GLU A 405 -15.00 30.31 -19.57
C GLU A 405 -14.45 31.01 -20.83
N ALA A 406 -13.16 31.35 -20.84
CA ALA A 406 -12.49 31.95 -22.01
C ALA A 406 -12.47 30.98 -23.20
N THR A 407 -12.09 29.70 -23.00
CA THR A 407 -12.04 28.71 -24.07
C THR A 407 -13.42 28.30 -24.58
N ARG A 408 -14.47 28.36 -23.74
CA ARG A 408 -15.86 28.18 -24.13
C ARG A 408 -16.29 29.25 -25.16
N GLY A 409 -16.04 30.52 -24.87
CA GLY A 409 -16.34 31.61 -25.81
C GLY A 409 -15.58 31.48 -27.12
N GLY A 410 -14.30 31.10 -27.07
CA GLY A 410 -13.47 30.80 -28.24
C GLY A 410 -14.01 29.62 -29.06
N TYR A 411 -14.41 28.55 -28.38
CA TYR A 411 -15.03 27.38 -29.02
C TYR A 411 -16.34 27.74 -29.73
N GLU A 412 -17.26 28.44 -29.07
CA GLU A 412 -18.53 28.85 -29.66
C GLU A 412 -18.34 29.74 -30.90
N SER A 413 -17.38 30.68 -30.84
CA SER A 413 -17.07 31.57 -31.96
C SER A 413 -16.39 30.83 -33.12
N SER A 414 -15.39 29.96 -32.83
CA SER A 414 -14.71 29.18 -33.87
C SER A 414 -15.63 28.15 -34.53
N LYS A 415 -16.59 27.60 -33.78
CA LYS A 415 -17.65 26.73 -34.35
C LYS A 415 -18.53 27.47 -35.37
N LYS A 416 -18.98 28.69 -35.02
CA LYS A 416 -19.75 29.52 -35.93
C LYS A 416 -18.97 29.87 -37.19
N TRP A 417 -17.68 30.21 -37.03
CA TRP A 417 -16.80 30.48 -38.14
C TRP A 417 -16.61 29.27 -39.05
N ALA A 418 -16.33 28.08 -38.53
CA ALA A 418 -16.18 26.85 -39.29
C ALA A 418 -17.45 26.51 -40.08
N VAL A 419 -18.62 26.58 -39.42
CA VAL A 419 -19.90 26.37 -40.10
C VAL A 419 -20.14 27.36 -41.27
N THR A 420 -19.83 28.65 -41.05
CA THR A 420 -19.94 29.68 -42.07
C THR A 420 -18.95 29.46 -43.22
N ALA A 421 -17.71 29.14 -42.93
CA ALA A 421 -16.69 28.89 -43.95
C ALA A 421 -17.02 27.66 -44.81
N ILE A 422 -17.50 26.58 -44.21
CA ILE A 422 -17.94 25.38 -44.91
C ILE A 422 -19.15 25.71 -45.81
N ALA A 423 -20.15 26.42 -45.30
CA ALA A 423 -21.35 26.82 -46.07
C ALA A 423 -20.94 27.72 -47.25
N ASN A 424 -20.13 28.75 -47.04
CA ASN A 424 -19.68 29.63 -48.12
C ASN A 424 -18.93 28.88 -49.21
N PHE A 425 -18.06 27.94 -48.84
CA PHE A 425 -17.35 27.10 -49.77
C PHE A 425 -18.34 26.14 -50.51
N ASP A 426 -19.32 25.64 -49.83
CA ASP A 426 -20.35 24.77 -50.43
C ASP A 426 -21.20 25.52 -51.48
N PHE A 427 -21.45 26.79 -51.28
CA PHE A 427 -22.11 27.64 -52.26
C PHE A 427 -21.18 28.21 -53.34
N GLY A 428 -19.86 27.94 -53.28
CA GLY A 428 -18.87 28.42 -54.26
C GLY A 428 -18.49 29.90 -54.09
N VAL A 429 -18.79 30.52 -52.92
CA VAL A 429 -18.53 31.96 -52.66
C VAL A 429 -17.29 32.17 -51.83
N GLY A 430 -16.78 31.15 -51.12
CA GLY A 430 -15.64 31.23 -50.23
C GLY A 430 -14.41 30.46 -50.73
N PRO A 431 -13.18 30.89 -50.39
CA PRO A 431 -11.95 30.17 -50.72
C PRO A 431 -11.75 28.95 -49.85
N ALA A 432 -11.12 27.90 -50.38
CA ALA A 432 -10.80 26.67 -49.66
C ALA A 432 -9.89 26.91 -48.44
N LYS A 433 -9.03 27.92 -48.48
CA LYS A 433 -8.13 28.33 -47.37
C LYS A 433 -8.94 28.63 -46.10
N GLU A 434 -10.13 29.27 -46.21
CA GLU A 434 -10.91 29.65 -45.02
C GLU A 434 -11.48 28.46 -44.29
N ILE A 435 -11.74 27.33 -44.98
CA ILE A 435 -12.14 26.09 -44.33
C ILE A 435 -11.00 25.55 -43.47
N PHE A 436 -9.79 25.49 -44.03
CA PHE A 436 -8.63 25.02 -43.29
C PHE A 436 -8.41 25.86 -42.01
N ASP A 437 -8.36 27.21 -42.16
CA ASP A 437 -8.10 28.11 -41.02
C ASP A 437 -9.18 28.00 -39.94
N SER A 438 -10.45 27.91 -40.36
CA SER A 438 -11.58 27.81 -39.42
C SER A 438 -11.68 26.44 -38.72
N LEU A 439 -11.45 25.35 -39.44
CA LEU A 439 -11.43 23.99 -38.85
C LEU A 439 -10.28 23.81 -37.88
N GLN A 440 -9.09 24.32 -38.22
CA GLN A 440 -7.94 24.28 -37.33
C GLN A 440 -8.21 25.05 -36.03
N GLN A 441 -8.77 26.27 -36.14
CA GLN A 441 -9.11 27.06 -34.97
C GLN A 441 -10.25 26.43 -34.14
N TYR A 442 -11.24 25.82 -34.78
CA TYR A 442 -12.29 25.07 -34.12
C TYR A 442 -11.76 23.88 -33.32
N ALA A 443 -10.94 23.05 -33.97
CA ALA A 443 -10.29 21.91 -33.30
C ALA A 443 -9.47 22.36 -32.09
N LYS A 444 -8.65 23.43 -32.24
CA LYS A 444 -7.83 23.99 -31.19
C LYS A 444 -8.66 24.51 -30.01
N MET A 445 -9.71 25.30 -30.28
CA MET A 445 -10.51 25.92 -29.21
C MET A 445 -11.39 24.90 -28.48
N ARG A 446 -11.99 23.95 -29.19
CA ARG A 446 -12.81 22.90 -28.60
C ARG A 446 -11.93 21.94 -27.78
N GLY A 447 -10.74 21.56 -28.29
CA GLY A 447 -9.78 20.76 -27.53
C GLY A 447 -9.30 21.48 -26.27
N ALA A 448 -8.99 22.77 -26.35
CA ALA A 448 -8.63 23.60 -25.20
C ALA A 448 -9.76 23.69 -24.16
N TYR A 449 -11.01 23.77 -24.61
CA TYR A 449 -12.19 23.77 -23.72
C TYR A 449 -12.31 22.46 -22.93
N PHE A 450 -12.20 21.31 -23.61
CA PHE A 450 -12.21 20.01 -22.94
C PHE A 450 -11.04 19.85 -21.94
N GLN A 451 -9.86 20.29 -22.34
CA GLN A 451 -8.69 20.29 -21.46
C GLN A 451 -8.90 21.17 -20.21
N SER A 452 -9.57 22.31 -20.37
CA SER A 452 -9.88 23.20 -19.24
C SER A 452 -10.89 22.58 -18.28
N ILE A 453 -11.91 21.85 -18.78
CA ILE A 453 -12.83 21.10 -17.92
C ILE A 453 -12.09 20.00 -17.16
N TYR A 454 -11.20 19.25 -17.83
CA TYR A 454 -10.37 18.23 -17.19
C TYR A 454 -9.49 18.82 -16.09
N ASN A 455 -8.79 19.91 -16.40
CA ASN A 455 -7.92 20.60 -15.45
C ASN A 455 -8.70 21.09 -14.23
N TYR A 456 -9.90 21.63 -14.42
CA TYR A 456 -10.78 22.06 -13.33
C TYR A 456 -11.19 20.89 -12.43
N ASN A 457 -11.69 19.81 -13.01
CA ASN A 457 -12.12 18.63 -12.26
C ASN A 457 -10.96 17.99 -11.50
N LEU A 458 -9.79 17.92 -12.12
CA LEU A 458 -8.57 17.39 -11.49
C LEU A 458 -8.07 18.32 -10.38
N ALA A 459 -8.05 19.64 -10.59
CA ALA A 459 -7.66 20.60 -9.57
C ALA A 459 -8.61 20.55 -8.36
N LEU A 460 -9.92 20.40 -8.59
CA LEU A 460 -10.91 20.24 -7.53
C LEU A 460 -10.69 18.92 -6.75
N ALA A 461 -10.40 17.81 -7.44
CA ALA A 461 -10.08 16.54 -6.82
C ALA A 461 -8.79 16.64 -5.97
N ASN A 462 -7.73 17.25 -6.52
CA ASN A 462 -6.48 17.50 -5.80
C ASN A 462 -6.68 18.42 -4.58
N LEU A 463 -7.52 19.45 -4.70
CA LEU A 463 -7.82 20.35 -3.60
C LEU A 463 -8.57 19.64 -2.47
N ARG A 464 -9.56 18.79 -2.80
CA ARG A 464 -10.26 17.94 -1.81
C ARG A 464 -9.30 16.97 -1.12
N TYR A 465 -8.45 16.31 -1.89
CA TYR A 465 -7.39 15.46 -1.34
C TYR A 465 -6.46 16.24 -0.40
N ALA A 466 -5.99 17.42 -0.82
CA ALA A 466 -5.08 18.25 -0.04
C ALA A 466 -5.70 18.80 1.26
N VAL A 467 -7.02 18.90 1.31
CA VAL A 467 -7.77 19.29 2.52
C VAL A 467 -8.10 18.08 3.40
N GLY A 468 -8.03 16.87 2.86
CA GLY A 468 -8.50 15.66 3.55
C GLY A 468 -10.04 15.54 3.52
N ASP A 469 -10.70 16.18 2.56
CA ASP A 469 -12.16 16.24 2.44
C ASP A 469 -12.62 15.44 1.22
N GLU A 470 -12.21 14.16 1.14
CA GLU A 470 -12.63 13.26 0.09
C GLU A 470 -13.91 12.52 0.50
N PRO A 471 -15.09 12.96 0.04
CA PRO A 471 -16.31 12.18 0.19
C PRO A 471 -16.22 10.89 -0.64
N LEU A 472 -16.89 9.86 -0.18
CA LEU A 472 -17.16 8.66 -0.95
C LEU A 472 -17.91 9.02 -2.23
#